data_936695eb778fdf609868efae4aa3f39d
#
_entry.id   936695eb778fdf609868efae4aa3f39d
#
_cell.length_a   1.000
_cell.length_b   1.000
_cell.length_c   1.000
_cell.angle_alpha   90.00
_cell.angle_beta   90.00
_cell.angle_gamma   90.00
#
_symmetry.space_group_name_H-M   'P 1'
#
loop_
_entity.id
_entity.type
_entity.pdbx_description
1 polymer ?
#
loop_
_entity_poly.entity_id
_entity_poly.type
_entity_poly.pdbx_seq_one_letter_code
_entity_poly.pdbx_strand_id
1 'polypeptide(L)'
;TDEQIAELKAHADDINYDVAEAREKEVRHDVMSHVYAYGVQCPKAAGIIHLGATSCYVGDNTDVITMTEGLKLLRKKLVNLIAKLSSFADKYKSMPCLAFTHFQPAQPTTVGKRATLWAQDVLMDLTALEFQLSQMKLLGSKGTTGTQASFVDLFDGDDEKIKALDKKTVSYT
;
A
#
# COMPACT_ATOMS: atom_id res chain seq x y z
N THR A 1 2.23 24.15 16.65
CA THR A 1 3.37 24.32 17.58
C THR A 1 4.11 23.01 17.75
N ASP A 2 5.35 23.05 18.24
CA ASP A 2 6.16 21.86 18.51
C ASP A 2 5.51 20.96 19.57
N GLU A 3 4.80 21.54 20.53
CA GLU A 3 4.07 20.81 21.55
C GLU A 3 2.91 19.99 20.95
N GLN A 4 2.15 20.56 20.01
CA GLN A 4 1.09 19.84 19.30
C GLN A 4 1.65 18.68 18.45
N ILE A 5 2.77 18.91 17.77
CA ILE A 5 3.44 17.88 16.97
C ILE A 5 3.98 16.77 17.87
N ALA A 6 4.54 17.12 19.02
CA ALA A 6 5.03 16.13 19.99
C ALA A 6 3.89 15.26 20.54
N GLU A 7 2.75 15.87 20.87
CA GLU A 7 1.54 15.16 21.32
C GLU A 7 1.04 14.17 20.24
N LEU A 8 0.90 14.61 18.99
CA LEU A 8 0.52 13.74 17.88
C LEU A 8 1.47 12.55 17.72
N LYS A 9 2.77 12.79 17.74
CA LYS A 9 3.77 11.71 17.62
C LYS A 9 3.72 10.73 18.77
N ALA A 10 3.44 11.19 20.00
CA ALA A 10 3.36 10.32 21.16
C ALA A 10 2.18 9.35 21.10
N HIS A 11 1.11 9.69 20.37
CA HIS A 11 -0.13 8.92 20.26
C HIS A 11 -0.39 8.42 18.85
N ALA A 12 0.61 8.39 17.97
CA ALA A 12 0.42 8.01 16.55
C ALA A 12 -0.09 6.57 16.37
N ASP A 13 0.28 5.68 17.28
CA ASP A 13 -0.08 4.25 17.24
C ASP A 13 -1.20 3.88 18.23
N ASP A 14 -1.68 4.84 19.03
CA ASP A 14 -2.74 4.65 20.01
C ASP A 14 -4.12 4.77 19.37
N ILE A 15 -4.60 3.72 18.71
CA ILE A 15 -5.88 3.77 18.00
C ILE A 15 -7.02 3.37 18.94
N ASN A 16 -7.90 4.31 19.28
CA ASN A 16 -9.09 4.06 20.08
C ASN A 16 -10.28 3.74 19.18
N TYR A 17 -10.44 2.47 18.84
CA TYR A 17 -11.51 1.98 17.97
C TYR A 17 -12.90 2.20 18.59
N ASP A 18 -13.08 2.03 19.89
CA ASP A 18 -14.38 2.19 20.55
C ASP A 18 -14.92 3.61 20.40
N VAL A 19 -14.04 4.61 20.58
CA VAL A 19 -14.39 6.02 20.40
C VAL A 19 -14.67 6.32 18.94
N ALA A 20 -13.87 5.78 18.00
CA ALA A 20 -14.06 5.97 16.58
C ALA A 20 -15.39 5.35 16.11
N GLU A 21 -15.70 4.11 16.50
CA GLU A 21 -16.96 3.44 16.15
C GLU A 21 -18.19 4.14 16.74
N ALA A 22 -18.11 4.59 18.00
CA ALA A 22 -19.20 5.36 18.60
C ALA A 22 -19.47 6.64 17.80
N ARG A 23 -18.41 7.36 17.43
CA ARG A 23 -18.51 8.60 16.67
C ARG A 23 -19.01 8.37 15.25
N GLU A 24 -18.60 7.27 14.60
CA GLU A 24 -19.06 6.93 13.25
C GLU A 24 -20.57 6.67 13.19
N LYS A 25 -21.15 6.04 14.20
CA LYS A 25 -22.61 5.87 14.31
C LYS A 25 -23.36 7.20 14.33
N GLU A 26 -22.76 8.26 14.85
CA GLU A 26 -23.35 9.60 14.90
C GLU A 26 -23.17 10.36 13.58
N VAL A 27 -21.91 10.42 13.07
CA VAL A 27 -21.55 11.28 11.94
C VAL A 27 -21.57 10.57 10.59
N ARG A 28 -21.59 9.23 10.58
CA ARG A 28 -21.58 8.38 9.36
C ARG A 28 -20.44 8.71 8.42
N HIS A 29 -19.25 8.89 8.99
CA HIS A 29 -18.05 9.25 8.25
C HIS A 29 -16.83 8.69 8.97
N ASP A 30 -16.22 7.66 8.39
CA ASP A 30 -15.10 6.89 8.92
C ASP A 30 -13.87 7.75 9.26
N VAL A 31 -13.32 8.47 8.29
CA VAL A 31 -12.13 9.32 8.49
C VAL A 31 -12.35 10.34 9.58
N MET A 32 -13.51 11.06 9.57
CA MET A 32 -13.79 12.07 10.59
C MET A 32 -14.01 11.48 11.97
N SER A 33 -14.45 10.23 12.05
CA SER A 33 -14.56 9.50 13.31
C SER A 33 -13.19 9.17 13.91
N HIS A 34 -12.25 8.76 13.07
CA HIS A 34 -10.85 8.55 13.48
C HIS A 34 -10.12 9.85 13.82
N VAL A 35 -10.35 10.92 13.06
CA VAL A 35 -9.84 12.27 13.40
C VAL A 35 -10.35 12.72 14.78
N TYR A 36 -11.63 12.50 15.06
CA TYR A 36 -12.20 12.78 16.37
C TYR A 36 -11.55 11.95 17.48
N ALA A 37 -11.45 10.62 17.30
CA ALA A 37 -10.86 9.73 18.28
C ALA A 37 -9.39 10.10 18.56
N TYR A 38 -8.63 10.44 17.53
CA TYR A 38 -7.26 10.92 17.69
C TYR A 38 -7.20 12.27 18.42
N GLY A 39 -8.13 13.19 18.12
CA GLY A 39 -8.25 14.46 18.83
C GLY A 39 -8.60 14.34 20.30
N VAL A 40 -9.36 13.29 20.71
CA VAL A 40 -9.63 12.99 22.11
C VAL A 40 -8.34 12.62 22.86
N GLN A 41 -7.45 11.88 22.19
CA GLN A 41 -6.14 11.50 22.75
C GLN A 41 -5.12 12.65 22.70
N CYS A 42 -5.29 13.58 21.75
CA CYS A 42 -4.40 14.72 21.50
C CYS A 42 -5.14 16.05 21.61
N PRO A 43 -5.61 16.44 22.81
CA PRO A 43 -6.49 17.62 22.97
C PRO A 43 -5.84 18.94 22.54
N LYS A 44 -4.53 19.09 22.69
CA LYS A 44 -3.80 20.30 22.24
C LYS A 44 -3.73 20.40 20.71
N ALA A 45 -3.65 19.26 20.05
CA ALA A 45 -3.49 19.17 18.61
C ALA A 45 -4.81 18.92 17.87
N ALA A 46 -5.92 18.65 18.55
CA ALA A 46 -7.19 18.26 17.94
C ALA A 46 -7.63 19.18 16.79
N GLY A 47 -7.41 20.49 16.90
CA GLY A 47 -7.82 21.47 15.88
C GLY A 47 -6.95 21.50 14.62
N ILE A 48 -5.81 20.80 14.60
CA ILE A 48 -4.88 20.80 13.45
C ILE A 48 -4.74 19.44 12.74
N ILE A 49 -5.34 18.37 13.25
CA ILE A 49 -5.16 17.01 12.72
C ILE A 49 -5.54 16.90 11.24
N HIS A 50 -6.62 17.56 10.84
CA HIS A 50 -7.17 17.46 9.48
C HIS A 50 -7.26 18.81 8.76
N LEU A 51 -6.36 19.73 9.08
CA LEU A 51 -6.39 21.10 8.59
C LEU A 51 -6.06 21.17 7.09
N GLY A 52 -6.94 21.77 6.30
CA GLY A 52 -6.76 21.99 4.86
C GLY A 52 -6.91 20.75 3.97
N ALA A 53 -6.97 19.55 4.52
CA ALA A 53 -7.07 18.32 3.75
C ALA A 53 -8.52 17.85 3.56
N THR A 54 -8.77 17.07 2.52
CA THR A 54 -10.00 16.28 2.38
C THR A 54 -9.83 14.90 3.02
N SER A 55 -10.95 14.23 3.37
CA SER A 55 -10.92 12.87 3.90
C SER A 55 -10.27 11.86 2.93
N CYS A 56 -10.46 12.01 1.63
CA CYS A 56 -9.81 11.18 0.62
C CYS A 56 -8.28 11.23 0.68
N TYR A 57 -7.68 12.32 1.17
CA TYR A 57 -6.24 12.36 1.42
C TYR A 57 -5.79 11.21 2.32
N VAL A 58 -6.51 10.97 3.41
CA VAL A 58 -6.21 9.88 4.34
C VAL A 58 -6.51 8.52 3.70
N GLY A 59 -7.73 8.33 3.17
CA GLY A 59 -8.16 7.07 2.58
C GLY A 59 -7.28 6.62 1.42
N ASP A 60 -7.14 7.45 0.40
CA ASP A 60 -6.43 7.11 -0.83
C ASP A 60 -4.94 6.82 -0.58
N ASN A 61 -4.27 7.60 0.29
CA ASN A 61 -2.87 7.34 0.62
C ASN A 61 -2.72 6.09 1.50
N THR A 62 -3.65 5.84 2.41
CA THR A 62 -3.69 4.61 3.22
C THR A 62 -3.86 3.38 2.33
N ASP A 63 -4.73 3.44 1.32
CA ASP A 63 -4.91 2.36 0.35
C ASP A 63 -3.61 2.08 -0.42
N VAL A 64 -2.91 3.11 -0.88
CA VAL A 64 -1.60 2.94 -1.55
C VAL A 64 -0.60 2.26 -0.63
N ILE A 65 -0.51 2.67 0.64
CA ILE A 65 0.38 2.07 1.64
C ILE A 65 0.02 0.60 1.85
N THR A 66 -1.25 0.30 2.11
CA THR A 66 -1.74 -1.05 2.38
C THR A 66 -1.54 -1.98 1.18
N MET A 67 -1.86 -1.51 -0.04
CA MET A 67 -1.61 -2.26 -1.27
C MET A 67 -0.11 -2.53 -1.48
N THR A 68 0.74 -1.54 -1.21
CA THR A 68 2.19 -1.69 -1.32
C THR A 68 2.72 -2.78 -0.38
N GLU A 69 2.28 -2.78 0.88
CA GLU A 69 2.67 -3.82 1.84
C GLU A 69 2.10 -5.19 1.46
N GLY A 70 0.87 -5.25 0.96
CA GLY A 70 0.28 -6.47 0.41
C GLY A 70 1.08 -7.04 -0.76
N LEU A 71 1.49 -6.19 -1.70
CA LEU A 71 2.35 -6.58 -2.84
C LEU A 71 3.74 -7.05 -2.38
N LYS A 72 4.35 -6.42 -1.38
CA LYS A 72 5.62 -6.89 -0.79
C LYS A 72 5.47 -8.28 -0.17
N LEU A 73 4.36 -8.56 0.50
CA LEU A 73 4.08 -9.88 1.04
C LEU A 73 3.90 -10.92 -0.08
N LEU A 74 3.17 -10.57 -1.14
CA LEU A 74 2.99 -11.43 -2.31
C LEU A 74 4.32 -11.70 -3.00
N ARG A 75 5.18 -10.70 -3.18
CA ARG A 75 6.54 -10.84 -3.70
C ARG A 75 7.33 -11.90 -2.94
N LYS A 76 7.31 -11.85 -1.61
CA LYS A 76 7.98 -12.84 -0.76
C LYS A 76 7.47 -14.27 -1.02
N LYS A 77 6.16 -14.43 -1.19
CA LYS A 77 5.55 -15.74 -1.51
C LYS A 77 5.95 -16.24 -2.89
N LEU A 78 5.95 -15.39 -3.92
CA LEU A 78 6.39 -15.74 -5.28
C LEU A 78 7.86 -16.17 -5.32
N VAL A 79 8.75 -15.42 -4.68
CA VAL A 79 10.18 -15.78 -4.57
C VAL A 79 10.35 -17.15 -3.92
N ASN A 80 9.63 -17.42 -2.83
CA ASN A 80 9.68 -18.73 -2.17
C ASN A 80 9.13 -19.85 -3.06
N LEU A 81 8.09 -19.60 -3.84
CA LEU A 81 7.52 -20.56 -4.78
C LEU A 81 8.52 -20.88 -5.90
N ILE A 82 9.14 -19.87 -6.51
CA ILE A 82 10.17 -20.04 -7.54
C ILE A 82 11.33 -20.87 -7.00
N ALA A 83 11.83 -20.58 -5.79
CA ALA A 83 12.90 -21.33 -5.18
C ALA A 83 12.54 -22.82 -4.99
N LYS A 84 11.32 -23.10 -4.55
CA LYS A 84 10.83 -24.49 -4.42
C LYS A 84 10.65 -25.19 -5.76
N LEU A 85 10.09 -24.51 -6.76
CA LEU A 85 9.95 -25.06 -8.12
C LEU A 85 11.32 -25.32 -8.76
N SER A 86 12.29 -24.41 -8.56
CA SER A 86 13.66 -24.59 -9.05
C SER A 86 14.33 -25.81 -8.44
N SER A 87 14.25 -25.96 -7.10
CA SER A 87 14.78 -27.12 -6.39
C SER A 87 14.11 -28.43 -6.82
N PHE A 88 12.79 -28.41 -7.04
CA PHE A 88 12.03 -29.55 -7.54
C PHE A 88 12.46 -29.89 -8.97
N ALA A 89 12.58 -28.89 -9.85
CA ALA A 89 13.00 -29.07 -11.23
C ALA A 89 14.41 -29.72 -11.32
N ASP A 90 15.35 -29.22 -10.51
CA ASP A 90 16.70 -29.78 -10.45
C ASP A 90 16.70 -31.22 -9.96
N LYS A 91 15.97 -31.51 -8.87
CA LYS A 91 15.85 -32.88 -8.32
C LYS A 91 15.32 -33.89 -9.34
N TYR A 92 14.36 -33.50 -10.17
CA TYR A 92 13.67 -34.40 -11.10
C TYR A 92 14.02 -34.14 -12.59
N LYS A 93 15.11 -33.44 -12.86
CA LYS A 93 15.57 -33.12 -14.22
C LYS A 93 15.83 -34.33 -15.10
N SER A 94 16.19 -35.46 -14.51
CA SER A 94 16.47 -36.72 -15.21
C SER A 94 15.34 -37.74 -15.11
N MET A 95 14.24 -37.43 -14.44
CA MET A 95 13.11 -38.34 -14.29
C MET A 95 12.22 -38.30 -15.54
N PRO A 96 12.20 -39.37 -16.37
CA PRO A 96 11.42 -39.36 -17.60
C PRO A 96 9.92 -39.42 -17.31
N CYS A 97 9.14 -38.76 -18.14
CA CYS A 97 7.69 -38.89 -18.18
C CYS A 97 7.18 -38.72 -19.61
N LEU A 98 6.01 -39.27 -19.90
CA LEU A 98 5.36 -39.11 -21.20
C LEU A 98 4.70 -37.74 -21.30
N ALA A 99 4.97 -37.00 -22.36
CA ALA A 99 4.23 -35.82 -22.72
C ALA A 99 3.05 -36.14 -23.64
N PHE A 100 2.02 -35.30 -23.57
CA PHE A 100 0.82 -35.41 -24.37
C PHE A 100 0.62 -34.14 -25.20
N THR A 101 0.10 -34.30 -26.43
CA THR A 101 -0.41 -33.20 -27.24
C THR A 101 -1.78 -33.61 -27.76
N HIS A 102 -2.73 -32.69 -27.83
CA HIS A 102 -4.10 -32.98 -28.27
C HIS A 102 -4.74 -34.17 -27.55
N PHE A 103 -4.46 -34.32 -26.25
CA PHE A 103 -4.90 -35.47 -25.42
C PHE A 103 -4.40 -36.84 -25.87
N GLN A 104 -3.36 -36.90 -26.70
CA GLN A 104 -2.72 -38.11 -27.15
C GLN A 104 -1.26 -38.20 -26.68
N PRO A 105 -0.74 -39.41 -26.44
CA PRO A 105 0.68 -39.64 -26.18
C PRO A 105 1.54 -39.08 -27.32
N ALA A 106 2.56 -38.29 -26.98
CA ALA A 106 3.47 -37.70 -27.93
C ALA A 106 4.91 -38.19 -27.70
N GLN A 107 5.71 -37.39 -27.00
CA GLN A 107 7.14 -37.68 -26.82
C GLN A 107 7.52 -37.71 -25.35
N PRO A 108 8.59 -38.46 -24.98
CA PRO A 108 9.15 -38.36 -23.62
C PRO A 108 9.65 -36.95 -23.29
N THR A 109 9.47 -36.56 -22.08
CA THR A 109 10.07 -35.37 -21.48
C THR A 109 10.51 -35.70 -20.05
N THR A 110 10.80 -34.72 -19.20
CA THR A 110 11.13 -34.97 -17.79
C THR A 110 10.19 -34.21 -16.86
N VAL A 111 10.05 -34.75 -15.65
CA VAL A 111 9.26 -34.13 -14.60
C VAL A 111 9.87 -32.76 -14.23
N GLY A 112 11.20 -32.67 -14.14
CA GLY A 112 11.88 -31.39 -13.88
C GLY A 112 11.61 -30.36 -14.96
N LYS A 113 11.64 -30.74 -16.26
CA LYS A 113 11.30 -29.84 -17.37
C LYS A 113 9.87 -29.30 -17.25
N ARG A 114 8.92 -30.11 -16.86
CA ARG A 114 7.52 -29.64 -16.66
C ARG A 114 7.44 -28.60 -15.54
N ALA A 115 8.19 -28.77 -14.45
CA ALA A 115 8.24 -27.81 -13.36
C ALA A 115 8.85 -26.47 -13.78
N THR A 116 9.78 -26.46 -14.74
CA THR A 116 10.38 -25.20 -15.25
C THR A 116 9.35 -24.34 -16.02
N LEU A 117 8.33 -24.94 -16.63
CA LEU A 117 7.27 -24.18 -17.29
C LEU A 117 6.47 -23.39 -16.25
N TRP A 118 6.08 -24.02 -15.14
CA TRP A 118 5.40 -23.34 -14.04
C TRP A 118 6.28 -22.27 -13.37
N ALA A 119 7.58 -22.59 -13.21
CA ALA A 119 8.54 -21.61 -12.68
C ALA A 119 8.67 -20.38 -13.59
N GLN A 120 8.62 -20.58 -14.91
CA GLN A 120 8.65 -19.50 -15.90
C GLN A 120 7.44 -18.57 -15.75
N ASP A 121 6.23 -19.12 -15.63
CA ASP A 121 5.01 -18.33 -15.46
C ASP A 121 5.08 -17.50 -14.18
N VAL A 122 5.46 -18.12 -13.07
CA VAL A 122 5.60 -17.42 -11.77
C VAL A 122 6.71 -16.36 -11.81
N LEU A 123 7.78 -16.59 -12.60
CA LEU A 123 8.84 -15.58 -12.78
C LEU A 123 8.33 -14.37 -13.58
N MET A 124 7.50 -14.58 -14.58
CA MET A 124 6.85 -13.49 -15.32
C MET A 124 5.92 -12.68 -14.40
N ASP A 125 5.14 -13.36 -13.56
CA ASP A 125 4.29 -12.71 -12.55
C ASP A 125 5.12 -11.89 -11.56
N LEU A 126 6.26 -12.42 -11.08
CA LEU A 126 7.17 -11.68 -10.20
C LEU A 126 7.71 -10.41 -10.87
N THR A 127 8.09 -10.51 -12.15
CA THR A 127 8.58 -9.36 -12.91
C THR A 127 7.51 -8.26 -13.05
N ALA A 128 6.28 -8.66 -13.35
CA ALA A 128 5.15 -7.73 -13.43
C ALA A 128 4.84 -7.07 -12.07
N LEU A 129 4.90 -7.86 -10.99
CA LEU A 129 4.68 -7.36 -9.63
C LEU A 129 5.78 -6.37 -9.21
N GLU A 130 7.05 -6.66 -9.50
CA GLU A 130 8.17 -5.75 -9.19
C GLU A 130 8.07 -4.44 -9.97
N PHE A 131 7.65 -4.51 -11.23
CA PHE A 131 7.34 -3.32 -12.01
C PHE A 131 6.24 -2.51 -11.34
N GLN A 132 5.12 -3.14 -10.98
CA GLN A 132 4.02 -2.45 -10.31
C GLN A 132 4.46 -1.81 -8.99
N LEU A 133 5.22 -2.51 -8.15
CA LEU A 133 5.79 -1.97 -6.92
C LEU A 133 6.63 -0.72 -7.18
N SER A 134 7.41 -0.69 -8.26
CA SER A 134 8.23 0.48 -8.63
C SER A 134 7.39 1.70 -9.04
N GLN A 135 6.13 1.51 -9.41
CA GLN A 135 5.21 2.56 -9.84
C GLN A 135 4.31 3.07 -8.69
N MET A 136 4.28 2.36 -7.55
CA MET A 136 3.47 2.76 -6.40
C MET A 136 3.99 4.09 -5.83
N LYS A 137 3.12 5.10 -5.81
CA LYS A 137 3.43 6.45 -5.31
C LYS A 137 2.23 6.97 -4.54
N LEU A 138 2.49 7.73 -3.49
CA LEU A 138 1.43 8.45 -2.79
C LEU A 138 0.83 9.54 -3.67
N LEU A 139 -0.44 9.82 -3.44
CA LEU A 139 -1.23 10.78 -4.24
C LEU A 139 -1.06 12.24 -3.79
N GLY A 140 -0.35 12.47 -2.68
CA GLY A 140 -0.23 13.79 -2.09
C GLY A 140 -1.51 14.27 -1.43
N SER A 141 -1.54 15.54 -1.02
CA SER A 141 -2.68 16.16 -0.37
C SER A 141 -3.30 17.23 -1.25
N LYS A 142 -4.58 17.05 -1.55
CA LYS A 142 -5.41 18.00 -2.33
C LYS A 142 -6.72 18.23 -1.60
N GLY A 143 -7.45 19.28 -1.97
CA GLY A 143 -8.81 19.52 -1.49
C GLY A 143 -9.84 18.60 -2.16
N THR A 144 -11.11 18.77 -1.80
CA THR A 144 -12.24 17.92 -2.21
C THR A 144 -12.37 17.76 -3.73
N THR A 145 -11.98 18.76 -4.50
CA THR A 145 -12.08 18.75 -5.98
C THR A 145 -10.72 18.55 -6.66
N GLY A 146 -9.71 18.10 -5.94
CA GLY A 146 -8.38 17.86 -6.47
C GLY A 146 -7.53 19.11 -6.68
N THR A 147 -7.95 20.25 -6.09
CA THR A 147 -7.20 21.51 -6.12
C THR A 147 -6.45 21.75 -4.80
N GLN A 148 -5.60 22.75 -4.77
CA GLN A 148 -4.89 23.19 -3.56
C GLN A 148 -5.49 24.46 -2.95
N ALA A 149 -6.72 24.85 -3.32
CA ALA A 149 -7.36 26.07 -2.88
C ALA A 149 -7.38 26.23 -1.34
N SER A 150 -7.70 25.16 -0.60
CA SER A 150 -7.67 25.18 0.87
C SER A 150 -6.28 25.44 1.44
N PHE A 151 -5.22 25.00 0.78
CA PHE A 151 -3.85 25.27 1.20
C PHE A 151 -3.40 26.67 0.79
N VAL A 152 -3.90 27.21 -0.32
CA VAL A 152 -3.69 28.61 -0.70
C VAL A 152 -4.23 29.53 0.39
N ASP A 153 -5.46 29.27 0.85
CA ASP A 153 -6.07 30.03 1.95
C ASP A 153 -5.30 29.84 3.26
N LEU A 154 -4.91 28.59 3.59
CA LEU A 154 -4.19 28.28 4.82
C LEU A 154 -2.81 28.93 4.92
N PHE A 155 -2.14 29.13 3.80
CA PHE A 155 -0.79 29.71 3.72
C PHE A 155 -0.76 31.16 3.19
N ASP A 156 -1.91 31.83 3.17
CA ASP A 156 -2.03 33.22 2.69
C ASP A 156 -1.41 33.43 1.28
N GLY A 157 -1.58 32.46 0.39
CA GLY A 157 -1.06 32.50 -0.97
C GLY A 157 0.43 32.19 -1.13
N ASP A 158 1.10 31.66 -0.11
CA ASP A 158 2.52 31.31 -0.16
C ASP A 158 2.74 30.01 -0.95
N ASP A 159 2.95 30.13 -2.24
CA ASP A 159 3.15 29.00 -3.17
C ASP A 159 4.32 28.09 -2.79
N GLU A 160 5.38 28.63 -2.20
CA GLU A 160 6.56 27.83 -1.84
C GLU A 160 6.24 26.89 -0.66
N LYS A 161 5.44 27.36 0.30
CA LYS A 161 4.95 26.49 1.39
C LYS A 161 4.01 25.42 0.86
N ILE A 162 3.14 25.73 -0.08
CA ILE A 162 2.22 24.76 -0.70
C ILE A 162 3.01 23.68 -1.45
N LYS A 163 3.99 24.05 -2.27
CA LYS A 163 4.88 23.11 -2.96
C LYS A 163 5.69 22.26 -1.98
N ALA A 164 6.18 22.86 -0.90
CA ALA A 164 6.93 22.13 0.13
C ALA A 164 6.05 21.11 0.88
N LEU A 165 4.78 21.45 1.17
CA LEU A 165 3.81 20.54 1.72
C LEU A 165 3.54 19.38 0.77
N ASP A 166 3.22 19.65 -0.50
CA ASP A 166 2.93 18.64 -1.50
C ASP A 166 4.11 17.64 -1.65
N LYS A 167 5.32 18.17 -1.73
CA LYS A 167 6.53 17.33 -1.75
C LYS A 167 6.67 16.41 -0.54
N LYS A 168 6.29 16.86 0.66
CA LYS A 168 6.33 16.03 1.86
C LYS A 168 5.25 14.95 1.86
N THR A 169 4.07 15.25 1.33
CA THR A 169 2.94 14.33 1.33
C THR A 169 3.01 13.23 0.27
N VAL A 170 3.84 13.40 -0.79
CA VAL A 170 4.11 12.35 -1.79
C VAL A 170 5.37 11.55 -1.50
N SER A 171 6.20 11.98 -0.55
CA SER A 171 7.43 11.28 -0.14
C SER A 171 7.14 10.41 1.06
N TYR A 172 6.67 9.18 0.83
CA TYR A 172 6.64 8.17 1.87
C TYR A 172 7.94 7.37 1.80
N THR A 173 8.84 7.63 2.73
CA THR A 173 9.95 6.75 3.11
C THR A 173 10.21 6.91 4.58
#